data_b8f01264fe28e57bb0d67623f2804ec2
#
_entry.id   b8f01264fe28e57bb0d67623f2804ec2
#
_cell.length_a   1.000
_cell.length_b   1.000
_cell.length_c   1.000
_cell.angle_alpha   90.00
_cell.angle_beta   90.00
_cell.angle_gamma   90.00
#
_symmetry.space_group_name_H-M   'P 1'
#
loop_
_entity.id
_entity.type
_entity.pdbx_description
1 polymer ?
#
loop_
_entity_poly.entity_id
_entity_poly.type
_entity_poly.pdbx_seq_one_letter_code
_entity_poly.pdbx_strand_id
1 'polypeptide(L)'
;MYLLEINGRRILLECGLYQGPREESIERNSTFPFDPATIDVAVLSHAHIDHCGNFPNLCRRGFNGNIFCTHATRDLASIMLEDSAEIQESDAEYLNKKRVLQGLPPAQPLYTVADADKTVQQFVSINYDRPMTIADGVSVTFRDAGHILGSAQVVFDITEGTRKFRYLFTGDIGRGGDAILRDPAAVTDVDFLQIESTYGNRLHGESNGALDQIGKLVREAIARRGKVIIPAFSVGRTQTLVYALHRMIEADTLPPIPIFVDSPLSVNATEVFRLHPECFNADIYRFLREKENPFGMDNLTYIRQSAHSKKLNDLDGPAIIISSSGMCEAGRIRHHLKNHIEKPANLILFVGFCAANTLGSRIIAGERTVNILGKPHHVRAQVAKLDAFSGHADKNELDAFAARLTGDIRKIFVIHGEEEQALPFAERLRAARPKAEVIAPHYRDSVTL
;
A
#
# COMPACT_ATOMS: atom_id res chain seq x y z
N MET A 1 7.20 3.45 -12.22
CA MET A 1 7.26 4.82 -12.81
C MET A 1 7.07 4.74 -14.32
N TYR A 2 6.40 5.73 -14.91
CA TYR A 2 6.12 5.82 -16.35
C TYR A 2 6.33 7.25 -16.80
N LEU A 3 6.88 7.45 -17.99
CA LEU A 3 7.16 8.77 -18.54
C LEU A 3 6.25 9.03 -19.73
N LEU A 4 5.51 10.12 -19.70
CA LEU A 4 4.72 10.64 -20.81
C LEU A 4 5.43 11.85 -21.41
N GLU A 5 5.59 11.87 -22.72
CA GLU A 5 6.11 13.02 -23.47
C GLU A 5 4.99 13.57 -24.36
N ILE A 6 4.50 14.79 -24.03
CA ILE A 6 3.33 15.40 -24.64
C ILE A 6 3.60 16.89 -24.85
N ASN A 7 3.42 17.41 -26.07
CA ASN A 7 3.65 18.83 -26.40
C ASN A 7 5.03 19.34 -25.98
N GLY A 8 6.06 18.48 -26.04
CA GLY A 8 7.43 18.80 -25.59
C GLY A 8 7.60 18.85 -24.06
N ARG A 9 6.58 18.48 -23.29
CA ARG A 9 6.62 18.36 -21.82
C ARG A 9 6.82 16.91 -21.40
N ARG A 10 7.55 16.72 -20.31
CA ARG A 10 7.86 15.41 -19.71
C ARG A 10 7.16 15.26 -18.39
N ILE A 11 6.18 14.38 -18.34
CA ILE A 11 5.30 14.13 -17.19
C ILE A 11 5.63 12.74 -16.63
N LEU A 12 6.05 12.69 -15.37
CA LEU A 12 6.36 11.42 -14.70
C LEU A 12 5.13 10.93 -13.94
N LEU A 13 4.68 9.70 -14.22
CA LEU A 13 3.68 9.00 -13.42
C LEU A 13 4.37 8.05 -12.46
N GLU A 14 4.14 8.24 -11.17
CA GLU A 14 4.73 7.46 -10.08
C GLU A 14 6.26 7.57 -10.00
N CYS A 15 6.78 7.53 -8.79
CA CYS A 15 8.21 7.38 -8.56
C CYS A 15 8.43 6.52 -7.31
N GLY A 16 8.14 5.24 -7.40
CA GLY A 16 8.20 4.30 -6.30
C GLY A 16 9.54 3.60 -6.17
N LEU A 17 9.74 2.98 -5.01
CA LEU A 17 10.84 2.05 -4.78
C LEU A 17 10.51 0.69 -5.39
N TYR A 18 11.39 0.22 -6.26
CA TYR A 18 11.31 -1.14 -6.79
C TYR A 18 11.57 -2.16 -5.67
N GLN A 19 10.68 -3.11 -5.54
CA GLN A 19 10.75 -4.20 -4.57
C GLN A 19 10.97 -5.53 -5.32
N GLY A 20 12.18 -6.09 -5.20
CA GLY A 20 12.58 -7.31 -5.88
C GLY A 20 13.87 -7.88 -5.28
N PRO A 21 14.60 -8.74 -6.00
CA PRO A 21 15.91 -9.22 -5.58
C PRO A 21 16.83 -8.07 -5.20
N ARG A 22 17.63 -8.26 -4.13
CA ARG A 22 18.39 -7.17 -3.50
C ARG A 22 19.30 -6.39 -4.47
N GLU A 23 20.02 -7.07 -5.32
CA GLU A 23 20.94 -6.43 -6.26
C GLU A 23 20.20 -5.58 -7.28
N GLU A 24 19.13 -6.14 -7.85
CA GLU A 24 18.26 -5.43 -8.80
C GLU A 24 17.55 -4.24 -8.14
N SER A 25 17.10 -4.39 -6.89
CA SER A 25 16.47 -3.30 -6.13
C SER A 25 17.46 -2.15 -5.88
N ILE A 26 18.71 -2.45 -5.56
CA ILE A 26 19.75 -1.42 -5.38
C ILE A 26 20.00 -0.69 -6.70
N GLU A 27 20.17 -1.41 -7.80
CA GLU A 27 20.42 -0.82 -9.12
C GLU A 27 19.26 0.06 -9.58
N ARG A 28 18.05 -0.49 -9.60
CA ARG A 28 16.84 0.20 -10.09
C ARG A 28 16.43 1.41 -9.24
N ASN A 29 16.66 1.36 -7.93
CA ASN A 29 16.33 2.46 -7.03
C ASN A 29 17.40 3.55 -7.02
N SER A 30 18.67 3.20 -7.30
CA SER A 30 19.76 4.17 -7.29
C SER A 30 19.96 4.89 -8.63
N THR A 31 19.38 4.43 -9.73
CA THR A 31 19.55 5.03 -11.05
C THR A 31 18.22 5.29 -11.75
N PHE A 32 18.12 6.41 -12.46
CA PHE A 32 16.97 6.71 -13.32
C PHE A 32 17.34 6.48 -14.78
N PRO A 33 16.44 5.96 -15.63
CA PRO A 33 16.70 5.77 -17.07
C PRO A 33 16.62 7.09 -17.87
N PHE A 34 16.46 8.23 -17.17
CA PHE A 34 16.38 9.58 -17.71
C PHE A 34 17.09 10.55 -16.76
N ASP A 35 17.36 11.77 -17.21
CA ASP A 35 17.83 12.84 -16.34
C ASP A 35 16.67 13.45 -15.55
N PRO A 36 16.64 13.33 -14.20
CA PRO A 36 15.58 13.90 -13.35
C PRO A 36 15.36 15.40 -13.54
N ALA A 37 16.39 16.17 -13.87
CA ALA A 37 16.27 17.61 -14.12
C ALA A 37 15.43 17.97 -15.36
N THR A 38 15.18 16.99 -16.24
CA THR A 38 14.40 17.19 -17.47
C THR A 38 12.91 16.90 -17.31
N ILE A 39 12.47 16.47 -16.12
CA ILE A 39 11.06 16.22 -15.83
C ILE A 39 10.39 17.55 -15.45
N ASP A 40 9.31 17.90 -16.15
CA ASP A 40 8.58 19.14 -15.89
C ASP A 40 7.66 19.02 -14.67
N VAL A 41 6.88 17.93 -14.60
CA VAL A 41 5.94 17.67 -13.51
C VAL A 41 5.85 16.18 -13.23
N ALA A 42 5.36 15.83 -12.03
CA ALA A 42 5.05 14.45 -11.67
C ALA A 42 3.61 14.32 -11.16
N VAL A 43 3.06 13.11 -11.26
CA VAL A 43 1.71 12.78 -10.78
C VAL A 43 1.80 11.50 -9.96
N LEU A 44 1.21 11.51 -8.77
CA LEU A 44 1.17 10.38 -7.84
C LEU A 44 -0.26 9.92 -7.63
N SER A 45 -0.55 8.66 -7.92
CA SER A 45 -1.88 8.06 -7.72
C SER A 45 -2.19 7.79 -6.26
N HIS A 46 -1.24 7.25 -5.49
CA HIS A 46 -1.40 6.93 -4.09
C HIS A 46 -0.06 6.78 -3.34
N ALA A 47 -0.13 6.68 -2.01
CA ALA A 47 1.03 6.83 -1.13
C ALA A 47 1.78 5.54 -0.80
N HIS A 48 1.51 4.38 -1.44
CA HIS A 48 2.34 3.20 -1.21
C HIS A 48 3.78 3.44 -1.64
N ILE A 49 4.72 2.79 -0.95
CA ILE A 49 6.15 3.06 -1.09
C ILE A 49 6.70 2.67 -2.48
N ASP A 50 6.09 1.71 -3.14
CA ASP A 50 6.38 1.30 -4.52
C ASP A 50 5.79 2.25 -5.58
N HIS A 51 5.02 3.26 -5.16
CA HIS A 51 4.50 4.35 -5.99
C HIS A 51 5.14 5.70 -5.68
N CYS A 52 5.43 6.01 -4.40
CA CYS A 52 5.97 7.31 -3.99
C CYS A 52 7.42 7.27 -3.47
N GLY A 53 7.93 6.09 -3.08
CA GLY A 53 9.10 5.98 -2.22
C GLY A 53 10.43 6.44 -2.80
N ASN A 54 10.53 6.69 -4.10
CA ASN A 54 11.76 7.16 -4.73
C ASN A 54 11.71 8.66 -5.14
N PHE A 55 10.62 9.37 -4.86
CA PHE A 55 10.54 10.82 -5.09
C PHE A 55 11.64 11.61 -4.39
N PRO A 56 12.03 11.33 -3.12
CA PRO A 56 13.11 12.08 -2.50
C PRO A 56 14.46 11.93 -3.21
N ASN A 57 14.76 10.75 -3.73
CA ASN A 57 15.94 10.53 -4.55
C ASN A 57 15.84 11.25 -5.91
N LEU A 58 14.65 11.28 -6.55
CA LEU A 58 14.40 12.02 -7.78
C LEU A 58 14.66 13.52 -7.57
N CYS A 59 14.12 14.10 -6.49
CA CYS A 59 14.32 15.52 -6.13
C CYS A 59 15.79 15.81 -5.81
N ARG A 60 16.44 14.95 -5.04
CA ARG A 60 17.89 15.06 -4.74
C ARG A 60 18.75 15.06 -6.00
N ARG A 61 18.29 14.40 -7.07
CA ARG A 61 18.99 14.30 -8.36
C ARG A 61 18.59 15.35 -9.39
N GLY A 62 17.83 16.38 -8.98
CA GLY A 62 17.60 17.55 -9.81
C GLY A 62 16.16 17.80 -10.25
N PHE A 63 15.22 16.89 -9.97
CA PHE A 63 13.81 17.19 -10.20
C PHE A 63 13.35 18.35 -9.28
N ASN A 64 12.76 19.38 -9.88
CA ASN A 64 12.32 20.58 -9.17
C ASN A 64 10.90 21.02 -9.59
N GLY A 65 10.15 20.12 -10.19
CA GLY A 65 8.76 20.34 -10.58
C GLY A 65 7.76 20.06 -9.46
N ASN A 66 6.48 20.31 -9.73
CA ASN A 66 5.40 19.95 -8.83
C ASN A 66 5.06 18.46 -8.93
N ILE A 67 4.62 17.87 -7.80
CA ILE A 67 4.09 16.51 -7.70
C ILE A 67 2.60 16.62 -7.39
N PHE A 68 1.75 16.32 -8.38
CA PHE A 68 0.30 16.42 -8.23
C PHE A 68 -0.30 15.13 -7.66
N CYS A 69 -1.16 15.23 -6.65
CA CYS A 69 -1.85 14.10 -6.01
C CYS A 69 -3.13 14.56 -5.30
N THR A 70 -3.86 13.64 -4.65
CA THR A 70 -4.97 14.00 -3.75
C THR A 70 -4.45 14.52 -2.40
N HIS A 71 -5.33 15.18 -1.62
CA HIS A 71 -4.96 15.69 -0.29
C HIS A 71 -4.52 14.56 0.65
N ALA A 72 -5.29 13.50 0.73
CA ALA A 72 -4.96 12.37 1.60
C ALA A 72 -3.72 11.61 1.13
N THR A 73 -3.48 11.50 -0.17
CA THR A 73 -2.23 10.91 -0.72
C THR A 73 -1.01 11.74 -0.31
N ARG A 74 -1.09 13.09 -0.38
CA ARG A 74 -0.01 13.97 0.09
C ARG A 74 0.32 13.72 1.55
N ASP A 75 -0.68 13.70 2.42
CA ASP A 75 -0.48 13.60 3.86
C ASP A 75 0.02 12.20 4.26
N LEU A 76 -0.47 11.13 3.60
CA LEU A 76 0.08 9.79 3.78
C LEU A 76 1.50 9.66 3.23
N ALA A 77 1.78 10.20 2.02
CA ALA A 77 3.11 10.16 1.44
C ALA A 77 4.13 10.88 2.34
N SER A 78 3.75 11.99 2.99
CA SER A 78 4.62 12.72 3.89
C SER A 78 5.16 11.83 5.03
N ILE A 79 4.27 11.12 5.73
CA ILE A 79 4.67 10.23 6.83
C ILE A 79 5.36 8.95 6.33
N MET A 80 5.01 8.46 5.14
CA MET A 80 5.62 7.28 4.54
C MET A 80 7.06 7.54 4.09
N LEU A 81 7.33 8.70 3.49
CA LEU A 81 8.65 9.09 3.02
C LEU A 81 9.60 9.38 4.18
N GLU A 82 9.09 10.01 5.26
CA GLU A 82 9.84 10.23 6.50
C GLU A 82 10.23 8.89 7.15
N ASP A 83 9.27 7.98 7.39
CA ASP A 83 9.53 6.64 7.98
C ASP A 83 10.52 5.84 7.12
N SER A 84 10.38 5.87 5.80
CA SER A 84 11.30 5.22 4.86
C SER A 84 12.72 5.79 4.94
N ALA A 85 12.86 7.11 5.07
CA ALA A 85 14.15 7.77 5.22
C ALA A 85 14.82 7.39 6.55
N GLU A 86 14.08 7.44 7.68
CA GLU A 86 14.58 7.03 9.00
C GLU A 86 15.10 5.57 8.98
N ILE A 87 14.36 4.66 8.35
CA ILE A 87 14.78 3.26 8.19
C ILE A 87 16.09 3.18 7.40
N GLN A 88 16.20 3.88 6.27
CA GLN A 88 17.40 3.86 5.42
C GLN A 88 18.63 4.46 6.13
N GLU A 89 18.46 5.55 6.88
CA GLU A 89 19.54 6.17 7.67
C GLU A 89 20.01 5.21 8.78
N SER A 90 19.07 4.59 9.50
CA SER A 90 19.37 3.60 10.55
C SER A 90 20.09 2.36 9.99
N ASP A 91 19.65 1.86 8.84
CA ASP A 91 20.29 0.72 8.15
C ASP A 91 21.72 1.08 7.69
N ALA A 92 21.92 2.29 7.14
CA ALA A 92 23.24 2.77 6.74
C ALA A 92 24.17 2.89 7.97
N GLU A 93 23.70 3.44 9.08
CA GLU A 93 24.46 3.51 10.33
C GLU A 93 24.86 2.11 10.84
N TYR A 94 23.93 1.17 10.84
CA TYR A 94 24.20 -0.19 11.27
C TYR A 94 25.25 -0.89 10.38
N LEU A 95 25.14 -0.74 9.06
CA LEU A 95 26.10 -1.26 8.10
C LEU A 95 27.49 -0.63 8.30
N ASN A 96 27.54 0.67 8.56
CA ASN A 96 28.79 1.43 8.68
C ASN A 96 29.62 1.00 9.89
N LYS A 97 28.98 0.51 10.97
CA LYS A 97 29.72 -0.09 12.10
C LYS A 97 30.62 -1.26 11.69
N LYS A 98 30.18 -2.06 10.69
CA LYS A 98 30.96 -3.19 10.15
C LYS A 98 31.94 -2.72 9.07
N ARG A 99 31.50 -1.80 8.19
CA ARG A 99 32.32 -1.30 7.06
C ARG A 99 33.56 -0.57 7.52
N VAL A 100 33.46 0.24 8.58
CA VAL A 100 34.61 0.92 9.20
C VAL A 100 35.67 -0.08 9.65
N LEU A 101 35.27 -1.19 10.29
CA LEU A 101 36.18 -2.24 10.72
C LEU A 101 36.86 -2.98 9.55
N GLN A 102 36.27 -2.91 8.36
CA GLN A 102 36.77 -3.53 7.12
C GLN A 102 37.54 -2.55 6.21
N GLY A 103 37.67 -1.28 6.61
CA GLY A 103 38.31 -0.23 5.78
C GLY A 103 37.52 0.12 4.52
N LEU A 104 36.23 -0.20 4.46
CA LEU A 104 35.38 0.08 3.31
C LEU A 104 34.75 1.48 3.44
N PRO A 105 34.46 2.16 2.30
CA PRO A 105 33.78 3.45 2.33
C PRO A 105 32.39 3.33 2.97
N PRO A 106 31.88 4.36 3.66
CA PRO A 106 30.59 4.31 4.33
C PRO A 106 29.45 4.12 3.31
N ALA A 107 28.49 3.27 3.66
CA ALA A 107 27.24 3.19 2.95
C ALA A 107 26.42 4.47 3.16
N GLN A 108 25.78 4.93 2.09
CA GLN A 108 24.89 6.09 2.15
C GLN A 108 23.45 5.64 1.98
N PRO A 109 22.47 6.24 2.65
CA PRO A 109 21.08 6.04 2.34
C PRO A 109 20.76 6.57 0.94
N LEU A 110 19.75 6.03 0.31
CA LEU A 110 19.29 6.50 -1.00
C LEU A 110 18.85 7.97 -0.93
N TYR A 111 18.20 8.33 0.20
CA TYR A 111 17.85 9.69 0.60
C TYR A 111 17.74 9.78 2.12
N THR A 112 17.74 10.99 2.65
CA THR A 112 17.67 11.32 4.06
C THR A 112 16.28 11.87 4.43
N VAL A 113 15.99 11.99 5.74
CA VAL A 113 14.79 12.69 6.24
C VAL A 113 14.71 14.12 5.68
N ALA A 114 15.83 14.84 5.64
CA ALA A 114 15.86 16.19 5.06
C ALA A 114 15.52 16.22 3.56
N ASP A 115 15.85 15.17 2.80
CA ASP A 115 15.45 15.05 1.38
C ASP A 115 13.95 14.75 1.27
N ALA A 116 13.40 13.92 2.16
CA ALA A 116 11.96 13.66 2.23
C ALA A 116 11.16 14.93 2.55
N ASP A 117 11.59 15.71 3.56
CA ASP A 117 10.97 16.99 3.93
C ASP A 117 10.93 17.99 2.78
N LYS A 118 12.04 18.13 2.04
CA LYS A 118 12.09 18.98 0.84
C LYS A 118 11.14 18.50 -0.24
N THR A 119 11.03 17.19 -0.44
CA THR A 119 10.15 16.60 -1.44
C THR A 119 8.69 16.88 -1.13
N VAL A 120 8.29 16.80 0.15
CA VAL A 120 6.93 17.11 0.59
C VAL A 120 6.50 18.53 0.20
N GLN A 121 7.43 19.49 0.14
CA GLN A 121 7.16 20.87 -0.27
C GLN A 121 6.81 21.00 -1.78
N GLN A 122 7.15 20.00 -2.61
CA GLN A 122 6.81 19.99 -4.03
C GLN A 122 5.43 19.36 -4.31
N PHE A 123 4.77 18.79 -3.31
CA PHE A 123 3.43 18.22 -3.48
C PHE A 123 2.38 19.33 -3.63
N VAL A 124 1.60 19.22 -4.71
CA VAL A 124 0.42 20.05 -4.98
C VAL A 124 -0.81 19.14 -4.92
N SER A 125 -1.63 19.32 -3.90
CA SER A 125 -2.79 18.46 -3.70
C SER A 125 -4.06 19.03 -4.33
N ILE A 126 -4.87 18.17 -4.94
CA ILE A 126 -6.08 18.50 -5.69
C ILE A 126 -7.23 17.63 -5.16
N ASN A 127 -8.43 18.21 -5.09
CA ASN A 127 -9.64 17.46 -4.75
C ASN A 127 -9.98 16.41 -5.84
N TYR A 128 -10.62 15.32 -5.44
CA TYR A 128 -11.27 14.43 -6.40
C TYR A 128 -12.25 15.19 -7.30
N ASP A 129 -12.42 14.70 -8.51
CA ASP A 129 -13.38 15.18 -9.50
C ASP A 129 -13.18 16.65 -9.95
N ARG A 130 -12.02 17.22 -9.66
CA ARG A 130 -11.64 18.58 -10.07
C ARG A 130 -10.54 18.54 -11.12
N PRO A 131 -10.81 18.97 -12.38
CA PRO A 131 -9.76 19.06 -13.38
C PRO A 131 -8.75 20.16 -13.05
N MET A 132 -7.47 19.88 -13.25
CA MET A 132 -6.36 20.81 -13.07
C MET A 132 -5.42 20.72 -14.26
N THR A 133 -5.13 21.85 -14.89
CA THR A 133 -4.10 21.93 -15.93
C THR A 133 -2.71 21.84 -15.28
N ILE A 134 -1.95 20.84 -15.67
CA ILE A 134 -0.60 20.56 -15.09
C ILE A 134 0.52 20.90 -16.07
N ALA A 135 0.24 20.90 -17.36
CA ALA A 135 1.14 21.29 -18.44
C ALA A 135 0.33 21.79 -19.62
N ASP A 136 1.01 22.37 -20.64
CA ASP A 136 0.36 22.86 -21.84
C ASP A 136 -0.39 21.75 -22.58
N GLY A 137 -1.70 21.94 -22.78
CA GLY A 137 -2.60 20.95 -23.38
C GLY A 137 -2.87 19.71 -22.51
N VAL A 138 -2.47 19.69 -21.24
CA VAL A 138 -2.65 18.52 -20.36
C VAL A 138 -3.36 18.91 -19.07
N SER A 139 -4.54 18.37 -18.85
CA SER A 139 -5.29 18.45 -17.59
C SER A 139 -5.39 17.08 -16.94
N VAL A 140 -5.34 17.04 -15.61
CA VAL A 140 -5.56 15.82 -14.81
C VAL A 140 -6.81 15.95 -13.95
N THR A 141 -7.53 14.84 -13.80
CA THR A 141 -8.61 14.69 -12.83
C THR A 141 -8.37 13.41 -12.02
N PHE A 142 -8.32 13.52 -10.69
CA PHE A 142 -8.25 12.37 -9.82
C PHE A 142 -9.64 11.80 -9.57
N ARG A 143 -9.81 10.49 -9.82
CA ARG A 143 -11.04 9.74 -9.55
C ARG A 143 -10.74 8.70 -8.50
N ASP A 144 -11.66 8.49 -7.55
CA ASP A 144 -11.41 7.52 -6.46
C ASP A 144 -11.06 6.14 -7.02
N ALA A 145 -9.96 5.56 -6.53
CA ALA A 145 -9.52 4.21 -6.91
C ALA A 145 -9.91 3.15 -5.86
N GLY A 146 -10.37 3.54 -4.67
CA GLY A 146 -10.85 2.65 -3.62
C GLY A 146 -9.80 1.71 -3.01
N HIS A 147 -8.50 1.96 -3.24
CA HIS A 147 -7.43 1.06 -2.85
C HIS A 147 -6.86 1.34 -1.45
N ILE A 148 -6.39 2.54 -1.22
CA ILE A 148 -6.04 3.08 0.11
C ILE A 148 -6.59 4.50 0.24
N LEU A 149 -6.53 5.07 1.44
CA LEU A 149 -6.95 6.45 1.66
C LEU A 149 -6.25 7.39 0.68
N GLY A 150 -7.04 8.17 -0.05
CA GLY A 150 -6.52 9.12 -1.03
C GLY A 150 -6.16 8.53 -2.39
N SER A 151 -6.18 7.21 -2.56
CA SER A 151 -5.83 6.58 -3.85
C SER A 151 -6.71 7.05 -5.00
N ALA A 152 -6.11 7.27 -6.15
CA ALA A 152 -6.80 7.80 -7.29
C ALA A 152 -6.41 7.11 -8.60
N GLN A 153 -7.41 6.90 -9.43
CA GLN A 153 -7.24 6.78 -10.86
C GLN A 153 -6.93 8.18 -11.42
N VAL A 154 -5.96 8.31 -12.30
CA VAL A 154 -5.59 9.58 -12.90
C VAL A 154 -6.10 9.65 -14.33
N VAL A 155 -7.06 10.53 -14.57
CA VAL A 155 -7.62 10.80 -15.89
C VAL A 155 -6.88 11.98 -16.49
N PHE A 156 -6.20 11.78 -17.61
CA PHE A 156 -5.56 12.81 -18.38
C PHE A 156 -6.46 13.19 -19.57
N ASP A 157 -6.88 14.44 -19.63
CA ASP A 157 -7.47 15.04 -20.81
C ASP A 157 -6.37 15.79 -21.57
N ILE A 158 -6.02 15.29 -22.76
CA ILE A 158 -4.86 15.73 -23.53
C ILE A 158 -5.32 16.36 -24.84
N THR A 159 -4.75 17.54 -25.14
CA THR A 159 -4.87 18.22 -26.43
C THR A 159 -3.48 18.37 -27.02
N GLU A 160 -3.21 17.71 -28.14
CA GLU A 160 -1.96 17.79 -28.88
C GLU A 160 -2.24 18.23 -30.33
N GLY A 161 -1.96 19.47 -30.63
CA GLY A 161 -2.36 20.09 -31.90
C GLY A 161 -3.89 20.08 -32.06
N THR A 162 -4.39 19.34 -33.06
CA THR A 162 -5.85 19.16 -33.29
C THR A 162 -6.41 17.89 -32.67
N ARG A 163 -5.55 17.00 -32.14
CA ARG A 163 -5.96 15.75 -31.50
C ARG A 163 -6.39 16.01 -30.08
N LYS A 164 -7.51 15.41 -29.68
CA LYS A 164 -7.95 15.37 -28.29
C LYS A 164 -8.19 13.92 -27.92
N PHE A 165 -7.70 13.52 -26.77
CA PHE A 165 -7.88 12.16 -26.28
C PHE A 165 -7.79 12.10 -24.77
N ARG A 166 -8.39 11.05 -24.20
CA ARG A 166 -8.37 10.75 -22.78
C ARG A 166 -7.49 9.53 -22.51
N TYR A 167 -6.51 9.71 -21.65
CA TYR A 167 -5.65 8.64 -21.15
C TYR A 167 -5.98 8.37 -19.68
N LEU A 168 -6.31 7.12 -19.36
CA LEU A 168 -6.58 6.67 -18.00
C LEU A 168 -5.42 5.85 -17.46
N PHE A 169 -4.80 6.32 -16.37
CA PHE A 169 -3.90 5.57 -15.52
C PHE A 169 -4.65 5.15 -14.26
N THR A 170 -4.80 3.86 -14.00
CA THR A 170 -5.64 3.39 -12.88
C THR A 170 -4.98 3.59 -11.53
N GLY A 171 -3.64 3.72 -11.45
CA GLY A 171 -2.95 3.40 -10.23
C GLY A 171 -3.31 1.97 -9.80
N ASP A 172 -3.36 1.74 -8.50
CA ASP A 172 -3.86 0.49 -7.94
C ASP A 172 -5.36 0.60 -7.66
N ILE A 173 -6.11 -0.42 -8.07
CA ILE A 173 -7.57 -0.46 -7.97
C ILE A 173 -7.97 -1.25 -6.73
N GLY A 174 -8.83 -0.66 -5.92
CA GLY A 174 -9.39 -1.28 -4.74
C GLY A 174 -10.50 -2.29 -5.04
N ARG A 175 -10.84 -3.05 -4.02
CA ARG A 175 -12.00 -3.95 -4.04
C ARG A 175 -13.27 -3.13 -3.89
N GLY A 176 -14.35 -3.59 -4.53
CA GLY A 176 -15.68 -3.09 -4.19
C GLY A 176 -16.13 -3.52 -2.78
N GLY A 177 -16.88 -2.66 -2.09
CA GLY A 177 -17.44 -2.96 -0.77
C GLY A 177 -16.43 -2.93 0.37
N ASP A 178 -15.37 -2.11 0.29
CA ASP A 178 -14.45 -1.89 1.41
C ASP A 178 -15.20 -1.29 2.62
N ALA A 179 -14.78 -1.67 3.84
CA ALA A 179 -15.45 -1.26 5.06
C ALA A 179 -15.35 0.25 5.35
N ILE A 180 -14.33 0.93 4.81
CA ILE A 180 -14.01 2.34 5.07
C ILE A 180 -14.09 3.17 3.81
N LEU A 181 -13.46 2.70 2.72
CA LEU A 181 -13.22 3.48 1.50
C LEU A 181 -14.39 3.36 0.52
N ARG A 182 -14.46 4.31 -0.40
CA ARG A 182 -15.39 4.27 -1.52
C ARG A 182 -14.98 3.21 -2.53
N ASP A 183 -15.93 2.76 -3.32
CA ASP A 183 -15.66 1.90 -4.47
C ASP A 183 -14.91 2.66 -5.56
N PRO A 184 -14.12 1.97 -6.41
CA PRO A 184 -13.49 2.57 -7.57
C PRO A 184 -14.51 3.28 -8.47
N ALA A 185 -14.27 4.57 -8.72
CA ALA A 185 -15.14 5.41 -9.53
C ALA A 185 -15.16 4.94 -11.00
N ALA A 186 -16.32 5.06 -11.65
CA ALA A 186 -16.42 4.83 -13.09
C ALA A 186 -15.75 5.97 -13.85
N VAL A 187 -15.06 5.65 -14.95
CA VAL A 187 -14.48 6.61 -15.90
C VAL A 187 -15.05 6.36 -17.29
N THR A 188 -15.40 7.43 -17.99
CA THR A 188 -16.01 7.39 -19.34
C THR A 188 -15.08 8.00 -20.38
N ASP A 189 -15.37 7.68 -21.63
CA ASP A 189 -14.74 8.28 -22.82
C ASP A 189 -13.21 8.07 -22.86
N VAL A 190 -12.75 6.88 -22.47
CA VAL A 190 -11.35 6.51 -22.43
C VAL A 190 -10.86 6.09 -23.82
N ASP A 191 -9.77 6.70 -24.28
CA ASP A 191 -9.09 6.35 -25.55
C ASP A 191 -7.88 5.43 -25.33
N PHE A 192 -7.18 5.63 -24.21
CA PHE A 192 -6.00 4.85 -23.83
C PHE A 192 -6.10 4.46 -22.35
N LEU A 193 -5.82 3.21 -22.06
CA LEU A 193 -5.91 2.65 -20.71
C LEU A 193 -4.57 2.09 -20.26
N GLN A 194 -4.12 2.49 -19.08
CA GLN A 194 -3.02 1.82 -18.38
C GLN A 194 -3.57 1.28 -17.06
N ILE A 195 -3.59 -0.05 -16.90
CA ILE A 195 -4.29 -0.76 -15.84
C ILE A 195 -3.36 -1.70 -15.08
N GLU A 196 -3.50 -1.71 -13.74
CA GLU A 196 -2.81 -2.64 -12.86
C GLU A 196 -3.20 -4.09 -13.10
N SER A 197 -2.36 -5.02 -12.65
CA SER A 197 -2.59 -6.46 -12.77
C SER A 197 -2.08 -7.28 -11.58
N THR A 198 -2.01 -6.68 -10.40
CA THR A 198 -1.47 -7.32 -9.18
C THR A 198 -2.12 -8.68 -8.89
N TYR A 199 -3.43 -8.77 -9.04
CA TYR A 199 -4.21 -10.01 -8.93
C TYR A 199 -4.88 -10.40 -10.25
N GLY A 200 -4.28 -10.05 -11.37
CA GLY A 200 -4.85 -10.24 -12.71
C GLY A 200 -5.30 -11.67 -13.04
N ASN A 201 -4.75 -12.68 -12.39
CA ASN A 201 -5.14 -14.09 -12.58
C ASN A 201 -5.45 -14.82 -11.26
N ARG A 202 -5.66 -14.09 -10.17
CA ARG A 202 -5.93 -14.67 -8.85
C ARG A 202 -7.24 -14.15 -8.29
N LEU A 203 -8.01 -15.03 -7.66
CA LEU A 203 -9.20 -14.68 -6.90
C LEU A 203 -8.84 -14.52 -5.43
N HIS A 204 -9.51 -13.59 -4.75
CA HIS A 204 -9.53 -13.57 -3.31
C HIS A 204 -10.41 -14.72 -2.79
N GLY A 205 -10.10 -15.22 -1.60
CA GLY A 205 -11.01 -16.09 -0.87
C GLY A 205 -12.33 -15.37 -0.58
N GLU A 206 -13.39 -16.14 -0.31
CA GLU A 206 -14.70 -15.59 0.01
C GLU A 206 -14.60 -14.57 1.15
N SER A 207 -14.99 -13.32 0.88
CA SER A 207 -15.04 -12.26 1.90
C SER A 207 -16.25 -12.41 2.83
N ASN A 208 -17.29 -13.14 2.36
CA ASN A 208 -18.47 -13.43 3.16
C ASN A 208 -18.09 -14.31 4.37
N GLY A 209 -18.28 -13.79 5.59
CA GLY A 209 -17.94 -14.50 6.82
C GLY A 209 -16.50 -14.30 7.33
N ALA A 210 -15.68 -13.49 6.69
CA ALA A 210 -14.30 -13.24 7.15
C ALA A 210 -14.25 -12.61 8.55
N LEU A 211 -15.17 -11.69 8.85
CA LEU A 211 -15.32 -11.12 10.20
C LEU A 211 -15.73 -12.19 11.22
N ASP A 212 -16.66 -13.08 10.86
CA ASP A 212 -17.07 -14.19 11.72
C ASP A 212 -15.91 -15.16 11.98
N GLN A 213 -15.09 -15.42 10.96
CA GLN A 213 -13.88 -16.23 11.11
C GLN A 213 -12.86 -15.58 12.02
N ILE A 214 -12.60 -14.26 11.88
CA ILE A 214 -11.75 -13.52 12.83
C ILE A 214 -12.31 -13.65 14.23
N GLY A 215 -13.61 -13.38 14.43
CA GLY A 215 -14.26 -13.48 15.73
C GLY A 215 -14.12 -14.86 16.36
N LYS A 216 -14.32 -15.91 15.57
CA LYS A 216 -14.13 -17.30 16.02
C LYS A 216 -12.69 -17.55 16.49
N LEU A 217 -11.70 -17.24 15.64
CA LEU A 217 -10.28 -17.45 15.93
C LEU A 217 -9.82 -16.65 17.16
N VAL A 218 -10.27 -15.41 17.28
CA VAL A 218 -9.94 -14.55 18.42
C VAL A 218 -10.58 -15.11 19.70
N ARG A 219 -11.87 -15.49 19.69
CA ARG A 219 -12.53 -16.12 20.85
C ARG A 219 -11.85 -17.42 21.28
N GLU A 220 -11.42 -18.25 20.32
CA GLU A 220 -10.65 -19.47 20.62
C GLU A 220 -9.31 -19.16 21.30
N ALA A 221 -8.58 -18.13 20.84
CA ALA A 221 -7.34 -17.71 21.50
C ALA A 221 -7.58 -17.14 22.90
N ILE A 222 -8.64 -16.34 23.08
CA ILE A 222 -9.08 -15.82 24.40
C ILE A 222 -9.38 -16.99 25.38
N ALA A 223 -10.11 -17.99 24.93
CA ALA A 223 -10.46 -19.15 25.75
C ALA A 223 -9.22 -19.91 26.25
N ARG A 224 -8.13 -19.92 25.46
CA ARG A 224 -6.82 -20.46 25.86
C ARG A 224 -5.99 -19.48 26.69
N ARG A 225 -6.50 -18.31 27.04
CA ARG A 225 -5.77 -17.18 27.66
C ARG A 225 -4.56 -16.72 26.84
N GLY A 226 -4.59 -16.94 25.53
CA GLY A 226 -3.54 -16.60 24.57
C GLY A 226 -3.66 -15.17 24.06
N LYS A 227 -2.58 -14.67 23.47
CA LYS A 227 -2.54 -13.42 22.72
C LYS A 227 -2.78 -13.66 21.24
N VAL A 228 -3.40 -12.71 20.58
CA VAL A 228 -3.54 -12.69 19.11
C VAL A 228 -2.57 -11.67 18.55
N ILE A 229 -1.59 -12.13 17.78
CA ILE A 229 -0.59 -11.28 17.12
C ILE A 229 -0.96 -11.16 15.65
N ILE A 230 -1.19 -9.94 15.18
CA ILE A 230 -1.65 -9.66 13.82
C ILE A 230 -0.60 -8.83 13.09
N PRO A 231 0.21 -9.45 12.21
CA PRO A 231 1.05 -8.71 11.28
C PRO A 231 0.16 -7.92 10.31
N ALA A 232 0.34 -6.61 10.23
CA ALA A 232 -0.45 -5.76 9.36
C ALA A 232 0.39 -4.65 8.73
N PHE A 233 0.03 -4.23 7.52
CA PHE A 233 0.58 -3.01 6.94
C PHE A 233 0.11 -1.80 7.73
N SER A 234 0.98 -0.79 7.84
CA SER A 234 0.74 0.40 8.65
C SER A 234 -0.40 1.26 8.11
N VAL A 235 -0.54 1.30 6.79
CA VAL A 235 -1.56 2.10 6.08
C VAL A 235 -2.63 1.17 5.51
N GLY A 236 -3.89 1.55 5.68
CA GLY A 236 -5.08 0.85 5.21
C GLY A 236 -5.43 -0.36 6.07
N ARG A 237 -4.61 -1.41 6.06
CA ARG A 237 -4.87 -2.68 6.74
C ARG A 237 -5.10 -2.56 8.23
N THR A 238 -4.23 -1.82 8.92
CA THR A 238 -4.37 -1.58 10.37
C THR A 238 -5.69 -0.88 10.69
N GLN A 239 -6.05 0.15 9.93
CA GLN A 239 -7.27 0.93 10.14
C GLN A 239 -8.54 0.08 9.87
N THR A 240 -8.55 -0.70 8.80
CA THR A 240 -9.66 -1.63 8.49
C THR A 240 -9.84 -2.67 9.61
N LEU A 241 -8.75 -3.23 10.14
CA LEU A 241 -8.81 -4.17 11.27
C LEU A 241 -9.34 -3.52 12.54
N VAL A 242 -8.86 -2.34 12.89
CA VAL A 242 -9.32 -1.60 14.07
C VAL A 242 -10.82 -1.34 13.96
N TYR A 243 -11.29 -0.85 12.81
CA TYR A 243 -12.72 -0.62 12.59
C TYR A 243 -13.54 -1.91 12.64
N ALA A 244 -13.03 -3.00 12.03
CA ALA A 244 -13.69 -4.30 12.09
C ALA A 244 -13.83 -4.82 13.53
N LEU A 245 -12.76 -4.76 14.32
CA LEU A 245 -12.76 -5.15 15.73
C LEU A 245 -13.71 -4.27 16.55
N HIS A 246 -13.75 -2.96 16.29
CA HIS A 246 -14.69 -2.04 16.93
C HIS A 246 -16.15 -2.47 16.66
N ARG A 247 -16.51 -2.71 15.39
CA ARG A 247 -17.85 -3.17 15.01
C ARG A 247 -18.23 -4.50 15.67
N MET A 248 -17.27 -5.41 15.84
CA MET A 248 -17.50 -6.71 16.47
C MET A 248 -17.73 -6.59 17.98
N ILE A 249 -17.03 -5.66 18.66
CA ILE A 249 -17.24 -5.39 20.10
C ILE A 249 -18.60 -4.72 20.31
N GLU A 250 -18.98 -3.74 19.49
CA GLU A 250 -20.29 -3.09 19.56
C GLU A 250 -21.46 -4.06 19.30
N ALA A 251 -21.26 -5.05 18.45
CA ALA A 251 -22.25 -6.08 18.15
C ALA A 251 -22.25 -7.25 19.16
N ASP A 252 -21.50 -7.14 20.27
CA ASP A 252 -21.31 -8.19 21.28
C ASP A 252 -20.82 -9.55 20.71
N THR A 253 -20.23 -9.53 19.52
CA THR A 253 -19.66 -10.73 18.88
C THR A 253 -18.23 -11.01 19.32
N LEU A 254 -17.54 -10.01 19.89
CA LEU A 254 -16.21 -10.11 20.49
C LEU A 254 -16.22 -9.45 21.88
N PRO A 255 -15.68 -10.11 22.93
CA PRO A 255 -15.57 -9.48 24.25
C PRO A 255 -14.56 -8.31 24.22
N PRO A 256 -14.74 -7.28 25.06
CA PRO A 256 -13.87 -6.11 25.14
C PRO A 256 -12.53 -6.45 25.81
N ILE A 257 -11.60 -7.08 25.07
CA ILE A 257 -10.23 -7.34 25.53
C ILE A 257 -9.30 -6.20 25.11
N PRO A 258 -8.13 -6.03 25.77
CA PRO A 258 -7.14 -5.04 25.35
C PRO A 258 -6.67 -5.24 23.91
N ILE A 259 -6.69 -4.17 23.12
CA ILE A 259 -6.20 -4.10 21.74
C ILE A 259 -5.08 -3.07 21.68
N PHE A 260 -3.97 -3.45 21.06
CA PHE A 260 -2.80 -2.58 20.91
C PHE A 260 -2.44 -2.45 19.43
N VAL A 261 -2.32 -1.21 18.96
CA VAL A 261 -1.69 -0.89 17.66
C VAL A 261 -0.26 -0.46 17.97
N ASP A 262 0.70 -1.37 17.75
CA ASP A 262 2.10 -1.15 18.09
C ASP A 262 2.97 -0.92 16.86
N SER A 263 2.80 0.26 16.28
CA SER A 263 3.57 0.77 15.13
C SER A 263 3.44 2.29 15.09
N PRO A 264 4.54 3.07 15.19
CA PRO A 264 4.50 4.53 15.10
C PRO A 264 3.85 5.00 13.79
N LEU A 265 4.25 4.41 12.65
CA LEU A 265 3.67 4.74 11.35
C LEU A 265 2.17 4.44 11.28
N SER A 266 1.70 3.32 11.87
CA SER A 266 0.26 3.03 11.91
C SER A 266 -0.52 4.05 12.73
N VAL A 267 0.08 4.56 13.81
CA VAL A 267 -0.54 5.62 14.63
C VAL A 267 -0.64 6.91 13.82
N ASN A 268 0.44 7.32 13.14
CA ASN A 268 0.44 8.52 12.28
C ASN A 268 -0.55 8.36 11.13
N ALA A 269 -0.59 7.21 10.46
CA ALA A 269 -1.54 6.94 9.40
C ALA A 269 -2.99 7.03 9.89
N THR A 270 -3.28 6.55 11.11
CA THR A 270 -4.64 6.64 11.66
C THR A 270 -5.06 8.09 11.91
N GLU A 271 -4.13 8.97 12.33
CA GLU A 271 -4.42 10.41 12.42
C GLU A 271 -4.74 11.01 11.04
N VAL A 272 -3.99 10.62 9.99
CA VAL A 272 -4.29 11.05 8.62
C VAL A 272 -5.68 10.56 8.18
N PHE A 273 -6.06 9.30 8.50
CA PHE A 273 -7.43 8.81 8.22
C PHE A 273 -8.50 9.69 8.86
N ARG A 274 -8.31 10.16 10.09
CA ARG A 274 -9.26 11.06 10.78
C ARG A 274 -9.40 12.42 10.11
N LEU A 275 -8.35 12.90 9.43
CA LEU A 275 -8.33 14.20 8.75
C LEU A 275 -9.00 14.18 7.37
N HIS A 276 -9.19 12.98 6.77
CA HIS A 276 -9.68 12.83 5.39
C HIS A 276 -10.98 12.03 5.26
N PRO A 277 -12.07 12.49 5.91
CA PRO A 277 -13.36 11.82 5.80
C PRO A 277 -13.95 11.86 4.38
N GLU A 278 -13.49 12.75 3.49
CA GLU A 278 -13.89 12.82 2.09
C GLU A 278 -13.59 11.55 1.29
N CYS A 279 -12.69 10.69 1.78
CA CYS A 279 -12.38 9.40 1.17
C CYS A 279 -13.29 8.26 1.65
N PHE A 280 -14.15 8.50 2.64
CA PHE A 280 -14.92 7.47 3.29
C PHE A 280 -16.21 7.13 2.53
N ASN A 281 -16.63 5.87 2.64
CA ASN A 281 -17.92 5.41 2.13
C ASN A 281 -19.09 5.88 3.03
N ALA A 282 -20.32 5.65 2.58
CA ALA A 282 -21.52 6.09 3.30
C ALA A 282 -21.70 5.42 4.68
N ASP A 283 -21.21 4.18 4.85
CA ASP A 283 -21.41 3.42 6.09
C ASP A 283 -20.53 3.95 7.23
N ILE A 284 -19.26 4.27 6.96
CA ILE A 284 -18.41 4.89 7.97
C ILE A 284 -18.83 6.33 8.29
N TYR A 285 -19.41 7.06 7.32
CA TYR A 285 -20.02 8.36 7.60
C TYR A 285 -21.21 8.23 8.56
N ARG A 286 -22.04 7.19 8.40
CA ARG A 286 -23.14 6.91 9.34
C ARG A 286 -22.59 6.60 10.72
N PHE A 287 -21.54 5.78 10.79
CA PHE A 287 -20.86 5.46 12.04
C PHE A 287 -20.30 6.70 12.76
N LEU A 288 -19.63 7.59 12.02
CA LEU A 288 -19.11 8.86 12.55
C LEU A 288 -20.20 9.75 13.15
N ARG A 289 -21.41 9.74 12.57
CA ARG A 289 -22.54 10.54 13.09
C ARG A 289 -23.13 9.96 14.37
N GLU A 290 -23.06 8.65 14.56
CA GLU A 290 -23.69 7.93 15.67
C GLU A 290 -22.72 7.70 16.82
N LYS A 291 -21.44 7.47 16.55
CA LYS A 291 -20.43 6.94 17.49
C LYS A 291 -19.14 7.74 17.60
N GLU A 292 -18.99 8.82 16.85
CA GLU A 292 -17.90 9.79 16.88
C GLU A 292 -16.54 9.33 16.35
N ASN A 293 -16.00 8.16 16.72
CA ASN A 293 -14.64 7.77 16.34
C ASN A 293 -14.52 6.30 15.91
N PRO A 294 -14.48 6.00 14.61
CA PRO A 294 -14.37 4.64 14.10
C PRO A 294 -13.03 3.95 14.44
N PHE A 295 -12.00 4.74 14.71
CA PHE A 295 -10.64 4.28 15.03
C PHE A 295 -10.30 4.45 16.52
N GLY A 296 -11.30 4.57 17.38
CA GLY A 296 -11.14 4.72 18.83
C GLY A 296 -12.17 3.90 19.59
N MET A 297 -11.74 3.22 20.63
CA MET A 297 -12.58 2.52 21.61
C MET A 297 -11.85 2.44 22.95
N ASP A 298 -12.55 2.25 24.06
CA ASP A 298 -12.00 2.31 25.42
C ASP A 298 -10.88 1.30 25.67
N ASN A 299 -10.93 0.16 25.02
CA ASN A 299 -9.96 -0.93 25.15
C ASN A 299 -8.85 -0.90 24.10
N LEU A 300 -8.76 0.14 23.26
CA LEU A 300 -7.73 0.31 22.23
C LEU A 300 -6.64 1.29 22.68
N THR A 301 -5.38 0.87 22.54
CA THR A 301 -4.22 1.70 22.82
C THR A 301 -3.28 1.77 21.63
N TYR A 302 -2.94 2.98 21.19
CA TYR A 302 -1.95 3.26 20.17
C TYR A 302 -0.58 3.49 20.79
N ILE A 303 0.46 2.73 20.35
CA ILE A 303 1.79 2.75 20.95
C ILE A 303 2.82 3.34 19.98
N ARG A 304 3.37 4.52 20.34
CA ARG A 304 4.45 5.17 19.62
C ARG A 304 5.83 4.78 20.18
N GLN A 305 5.98 4.77 21.51
CA GLN A 305 7.27 4.61 22.18
C GLN A 305 7.69 3.15 22.33
N SER A 306 8.95 2.82 22.03
CA SER A 306 9.49 1.49 22.16
C SER A 306 9.49 0.94 23.60
N ALA A 307 9.59 1.84 24.60
CA ALA A 307 9.50 1.48 26.01
C ALA A 307 8.11 0.89 26.37
N HIS A 308 7.04 1.44 25.81
CA HIS A 308 5.68 0.93 26.00
C HIS A 308 5.46 -0.37 25.23
N SER A 309 6.00 -0.47 24.00
CA SER A 309 5.98 -1.71 23.21
C SER A 309 6.61 -2.90 23.99
N LYS A 310 7.73 -2.67 24.65
CA LYS A 310 8.40 -3.71 25.46
C LYS A 310 7.53 -4.23 26.60
N LYS A 311 6.71 -3.38 27.23
CA LYS A 311 5.80 -3.78 28.30
C LYS A 311 4.71 -4.77 27.86
N LEU A 312 4.38 -4.82 26.56
CA LEU A 312 3.42 -5.79 26.04
C LEU A 312 3.90 -7.24 26.14
N ASN A 313 5.21 -7.46 26.26
CA ASN A 313 5.77 -8.80 26.42
C ASN A 313 5.43 -9.41 27.78
N ASP A 314 5.27 -8.56 28.79
CA ASP A 314 5.01 -8.93 30.19
C ASP A 314 3.50 -8.81 30.53
N LEU A 315 2.66 -8.46 29.58
CA LEU A 315 1.22 -8.35 29.76
C LEU A 315 0.62 -9.72 30.04
N ASP A 316 -0.10 -9.86 31.15
CA ASP A 316 -0.84 -11.08 31.47
C ASP A 316 -2.20 -11.14 30.77
N GLY A 317 -2.64 -12.37 30.45
CA GLY A 317 -3.94 -12.64 29.88
C GLY A 317 -4.06 -12.37 28.37
N PRO A 318 -5.28 -12.48 27.83
CA PRO A 318 -5.54 -12.31 26.42
C PRO A 318 -5.47 -10.84 26.00
N ALA A 319 -4.92 -10.62 24.80
CA ALA A 319 -4.87 -9.32 24.15
C ALA A 319 -4.72 -9.48 22.64
N ILE A 320 -5.09 -8.48 21.88
CA ILE A 320 -4.79 -8.37 20.44
C ILE A 320 -3.66 -7.36 20.26
N ILE A 321 -2.63 -7.75 19.52
CA ILE A 321 -1.48 -6.88 19.17
C ILE A 321 -1.40 -6.82 17.64
N ILE A 322 -1.69 -5.65 17.07
CA ILE A 322 -1.56 -5.34 15.65
C ILE A 322 -0.25 -4.59 15.48
N SER A 323 0.66 -5.11 14.63
CA SER A 323 1.98 -4.49 14.46
C SER A 323 2.51 -4.65 13.04
N SER A 324 3.26 -3.68 12.55
CA SER A 324 3.92 -3.72 11.24
C SER A 324 5.32 -4.36 11.32
N SER A 325 5.81 -4.97 10.22
CA SER A 325 5.23 -5.04 8.87
C SER A 325 4.33 -6.26 8.68
N GLY A 326 3.42 -6.17 7.69
CA GLY A 326 2.49 -7.27 7.36
C GLY A 326 3.19 -8.55 6.87
N MET A 327 4.38 -8.45 6.26
CA MET A 327 5.19 -9.59 5.78
C MET A 327 6.22 -10.07 6.83
N CYS A 328 6.30 -9.44 7.99
CA CYS A 328 7.21 -9.74 9.10
C CYS A 328 8.71 -9.53 8.82
N GLU A 329 9.08 -8.79 7.77
CA GLU A 329 10.48 -8.56 7.39
C GLU A 329 11.13 -7.41 8.19
N ALA A 330 10.35 -6.46 8.67
CA ALA A 330 10.79 -5.30 9.42
C ALA A 330 9.84 -4.97 10.58
N GLY A 331 10.15 -3.95 11.36
CA GLY A 331 9.28 -3.39 12.38
C GLY A 331 9.18 -4.20 13.67
N ARG A 332 8.29 -3.73 14.55
CA ARG A 332 8.10 -4.29 15.90
C ARG A 332 7.46 -5.67 15.91
N ILE A 333 6.75 -6.04 14.85
CA ILE A 333 6.17 -7.39 14.70
C ILE A 333 7.20 -8.50 14.90
N ARG A 334 8.46 -8.32 14.48
CA ARG A 334 9.53 -9.30 14.66
C ARG A 334 9.83 -9.55 16.13
N HIS A 335 9.73 -8.53 16.97
CA HIS A 335 9.88 -8.67 18.42
C HIS A 335 8.69 -9.36 19.05
N HIS A 336 7.47 -9.06 18.61
CA HIS A 336 6.28 -9.77 19.07
C HIS A 336 6.30 -11.24 18.66
N LEU A 337 6.66 -11.54 17.41
CA LEU A 337 6.81 -12.93 16.97
C LEU A 337 7.87 -13.67 17.81
N LYS A 338 9.04 -13.08 18.01
CA LYS A 338 10.10 -13.65 18.87
C LYS A 338 9.57 -14.05 20.26
N ASN A 339 8.74 -13.22 20.89
CA ASN A 339 8.29 -13.41 22.27
C ASN A 339 7.04 -14.29 22.39
N HIS A 340 6.30 -14.51 21.28
CA HIS A 340 4.97 -15.11 21.31
C HIS A 340 4.81 -16.35 20.44
N ILE A 341 5.63 -16.57 19.41
CA ILE A 341 5.46 -17.66 18.43
C ILE A 341 5.64 -19.06 19.02
N GLU A 342 6.42 -19.19 20.11
CA GLU A 342 6.66 -20.47 20.78
C GLU A 342 5.59 -20.84 21.82
N LYS A 343 4.60 -19.99 22.07
CA LYS A 343 3.54 -20.18 23.07
C LYS A 343 2.30 -20.82 22.43
N PRO A 344 1.93 -22.08 22.75
CA PRO A 344 0.81 -22.77 22.08
C PRO A 344 -0.56 -22.13 22.30
N ALA A 345 -0.73 -21.35 23.38
CA ALA A 345 -1.97 -20.64 23.64
C ALA A 345 -2.23 -19.48 22.66
N ASN A 346 -1.16 -18.93 22.04
CA ASN A 346 -1.23 -17.77 21.18
C ASN A 346 -1.72 -18.10 19.76
N LEU A 347 -2.19 -17.08 19.08
CA LEU A 347 -2.57 -17.10 17.68
C LEU A 347 -1.72 -16.07 16.92
N ILE A 348 -1.12 -16.47 15.80
CA ILE A 348 -0.56 -15.56 14.79
C ILE A 348 -1.57 -15.52 13.65
N LEU A 349 -2.19 -14.38 13.44
CA LEU A 349 -3.27 -14.20 12.46
C LEU A 349 -2.79 -13.31 11.31
N PHE A 350 -2.57 -13.88 10.15
CA PHE A 350 -2.28 -13.13 8.93
C PHE A 350 -3.58 -12.74 8.23
N VAL A 351 -3.69 -11.47 7.87
CA VAL A 351 -4.91 -10.87 7.29
C VAL A 351 -4.68 -10.28 5.89
N GLY A 352 -3.66 -10.76 5.20
CA GLY A 352 -3.30 -10.29 3.86
C GLY A 352 -2.25 -11.15 3.20
N PHE A 353 -1.81 -10.70 2.04
CA PHE A 353 -0.78 -11.36 1.24
C PHE A 353 0.60 -11.24 1.91
N CYS A 354 1.37 -12.30 1.83
CA CYS A 354 2.80 -12.31 2.12
C CYS A 354 3.55 -12.80 0.88
N ALA A 355 4.49 -12.00 0.40
CA ALA A 355 5.33 -12.35 -0.74
C ALA A 355 6.16 -13.59 -0.45
N ALA A 356 6.49 -14.37 -1.49
CA ALA A 356 7.32 -15.55 -1.36
C ALA A 356 8.67 -15.23 -0.69
N ASN A 357 9.21 -16.18 0.07
CA ASN A 357 10.48 -16.08 0.79
C ASN A 357 10.51 -15.08 1.97
N THR A 358 9.41 -14.43 2.32
CA THR A 358 9.32 -13.60 3.52
C THR A 358 9.14 -14.46 4.78
N LEU A 359 9.47 -13.91 5.97
CA LEU A 359 9.22 -14.59 7.23
C LEU A 359 7.74 -14.93 7.40
N GLY A 360 6.85 -14.02 7.02
CA GLY A 360 5.40 -14.23 7.05
C GLY A 360 4.97 -15.41 6.20
N SER A 361 5.45 -15.51 4.94
CA SER A 361 5.11 -16.61 4.04
C SER A 361 5.60 -17.98 4.54
N ARG A 362 6.79 -18.02 5.15
CA ARG A 362 7.35 -19.25 5.74
C ARG A 362 6.55 -19.73 6.95
N ILE A 363 6.08 -18.82 7.80
CA ILE A 363 5.20 -19.14 8.93
C ILE A 363 3.85 -19.67 8.40
N ILE A 364 3.26 -19.01 7.40
CA ILE A 364 2.00 -19.43 6.75
C ILE A 364 2.15 -20.82 6.10
N ALA A 365 3.30 -21.11 5.48
CA ALA A 365 3.60 -22.39 4.87
C ALA A 365 3.78 -23.55 5.88
N GLY A 366 3.75 -23.25 7.19
CA GLY A 366 3.84 -24.25 8.25
C GLY A 366 5.26 -24.72 8.58
N GLU A 367 6.29 -23.90 8.28
CA GLU A 367 7.64 -24.22 8.74
C GLU A 367 7.69 -24.34 10.27
N ARG A 368 8.18 -25.47 10.76
CA ARG A 368 8.24 -25.74 12.21
C ARG A 368 9.25 -24.89 12.97
N THR A 369 10.26 -24.38 12.27
CA THR A 369 11.31 -23.53 12.84
C THR A 369 11.63 -22.42 11.86
N VAL A 370 11.58 -21.17 12.34
CA VAL A 370 11.86 -19.97 11.55
C VAL A 370 12.92 -19.10 12.23
N ASN A 371 13.72 -18.39 11.45
CA ASN A 371 14.71 -17.47 11.99
C ASN A 371 14.08 -16.09 12.23
N ILE A 372 14.09 -15.64 13.48
CA ILE A 372 13.60 -14.31 13.86
C ILE A 372 14.75 -13.55 14.53
N LEU A 373 15.11 -12.38 14.00
CA LEU A 373 16.22 -11.56 14.50
C LEU A 373 17.54 -12.35 14.65
N GLY A 374 17.82 -13.25 13.68
CA GLY A 374 19.05 -14.04 13.63
C GLY A 374 19.08 -15.26 14.54
N LYS A 375 17.97 -15.62 15.20
CA LYS A 375 17.86 -16.80 16.07
C LYS A 375 16.73 -17.72 15.61
N PRO A 376 16.92 -19.07 15.71
CA PRO A 376 15.85 -20.02 15.40
C PRO A 376 14.78 -20.00 16.50
N HIS A 377 13.51 -20.06 16.09
CA HIS A 377 12.33 -20.16 16.96
C HIS A 377 11.38 -21.23 16.46
N HIS A 378 10.85 -22.05 17.38
CA HIS A 378 9.87 -23.07 17.05
C HIS A 378 8.47 -22.45 16.92
N VAL A 379 7.78 -22.71 15.81
CA VAL A 379 6.39 -22.28 15.61
C VAL A 379 5.47 -23.23 16.35
N ARG A 380 5.04 -22.85 17.55
CA ARG A 380 4.10 -23.61 18.41
C ARG A 380 2.75 -22.92 18.56
N ALA A 381 2.69 -21.60 18.33
CA ALA A 381 1.45 -20.86 18.27
C ALA A 381 0.56 -21.37 17.13
N GLN A 382 -0.75 -21.27 17.29
CA GLN A 382 -1.67 -21.48 16.18
C GLN A 382 -1.37 -20.42 15.10
N VAL A 383 -1.35 -20.83 13.83
CA VAL A 383 -1.22 -19.92 12.69
C VAL A 383 -2.50 -19.98 11.87
N ALA A 384 -3.04 -18.84 11.54
CA ALA A 384 -4.19 -18.71 10.64
C ALA A 384 -3.94 -17.62 9.62
N LYS A 385 -4.50 -17.79 8.41
CA LYS A 385 -4.47 -16.82 7.32
C LYS A 385 -5.88 -16.57 6.81
N LEU A 386 -6.20 -15.29 6.61
CA LEU A 386 -7.46 -14.84 6.04
C LEU A 386 -7.16 -13.83 4.91
N ASP A 387 -7.54 -14.17 3.69
CA ASP A 387 -7.24 -13.34 2.50
C ASP A 387 -8.31 -12.25 2.23
N ALA A 388 -9.27 -12.08 3.16
CA ALA A 388 -10.43 -11.21 2.98
C ALA A 388 -10.14 -9.70 2.98
N PHE A 389 -8.95 -9.30 3.40
CA PHE A 389 -8.57 -7.90 3.56
C PHE A 389 -7.54 -7.43 2.53
N SER A 390 -7.48 -8.00 1.33
CA SER A 390 -6.64 -7.46 0.27
C SER A 390 -7.12 -6.06 -0.14
N GLY A 391 -6.17 -5.13 -0.35
CA GLY A 391 -6.49 -3.79 -0.83
C GLY A 391 -6.71 -3.73 -2.34
N HIS A 392 -6.19 -4.70 -3.12
CA HIS A 392 -6.33 -4.71 -4.57
C HIS A 392 -7.56 -5.46 -5.04
N ALA A 393 -8.11 -5.04 -6.15
CA ALA A 393 -9.12 -5.79 -6.89
C ALA A 393 -8.57 -7.15 -7.35
N ASP A 394 -9.40 -8.18 -7.27
CA ASP A 394 -9.07 -9.50 -7.77
C ASP A 394 -9.36 -9.65 -9.28
N LYS A 395 -9.10 -10.84 -9.82
CA LYS A 395 -9.33 -11.16 -11.23
C LYS A 395 -10.72 -10.74 -11.72
N ASN A 396 -11.78 -11.08 -10.98
CA ASN A 396 -13.16 -10.80 -11.40
C ASN A 396 -13.48 -9.30 -11.24
N GLU A 397 -12.96 -8.68 -10.20
CA GLU A 397 -13.14 -7.25 -9.93
C GLU A 397 -12.40 -6.39 -10.98
N LEU A 398 -11.18 -6.79 -11.39
CA LEU A 398 -10.44 -6.15 -12.49
C LEU A 398 -11.15 -6.32 -13.84
N ASP A 399 -11.66 -7.52 -14.16
CA ASP A 399 -12.43 -7.77 -15.37
C ASP A 399 -13.72 -6.92 -15.37
N ALA A 400 -14.43 -6.85 -14.24
CA ALA A 400 -15.64 -6.03 -14.09
C ALA A 400 -15.32 -4.51 -14.17
N PHE A 401 -14.20 -4.07 -13.60
CA PHE A 401 -13.74 -2.69 -13.72
C PHE A 401 -13.48 -2.33 -15.20
N ALA A 402 -12.68 -3.14 -15.90
CA ALA A 402 -12.38 -2.91 -17.31
C ALA A 402 -13.63 -2.93 -18.20
N ALA A 403 -14.63 -3.78 -17.87
CA ALA A 403 -15.91 -3.86 -18.60
C ALA A 403 -16.76 -2.60 -18.45
N ARG A 404 -16.70 -1.90 -17.30
CA ARG A 404 -17.45 -0.66 -17.03
C ARG A 404 -16.89 0.58 -17.73
N LEU A 405 -15.63 0.54 -18.19
CA LEU A 405 -15.04 1.66 -18.91
C LEU A 405 -15.70 1.84 -20.27
N THR A 406 -16.09 3.08 -20.59
CA THR A 406 -16.65 3.46 -21.88
C THR A 406 -15.64 4.25 -22.71
N GLY A 407 -15.89 4.37 -24.03
CA GLY A 407 -15.03 5.05 -24.99
C GLY A 407 -14.50 4.08 -26.07
N ASP A 408 -13.82 4.65 -27.05
CA ASP A 408 -13.15 3.88 -28.12
C ASP A 408 -11.71 3.58 -27.72
N ILE A 409 -11.54 2.63 -26.77
CA ILE A 409 -10.22 2.29 -26.22
C ILE A 409 -9.38 1.67 -27.33
N ARG A 410 -8.36 2.39 -27.77
CA ARG A 410 -7.46 1.98 -28.86
C ARG A 410 -6.29 1.17 -28.39
N LYS A 411 -5.71 1.50 -27.21
CA LYS A 411 -4.60 0.75 -26.60
C LYS A 411 -4.83 0.53 -25.11
N ILE A 412 -4.42 -0.64 -24.63
CA ILE A 412 -4.46 -1.03 -23.22
C ILE A 412 -3.08 -1.49 -22.81
N PHE A 413 -2.51 -0.87 -21.78
CA PHE A 413 -1.25 -1.27 -21.17
C PHE A 413 -1.54 -1.99 -19.87
N VAL A 414 -1.18 -3.26 -19.79
CA VAL A 414 -1.32 -4.08 -18.57
C VAL A 414 -0.01 -4.00 -17.80
N ILE A 415 -0.06 -3.42 -16.62
CA ILE A 415 1.12 -3.06 -15.83
C ILE A 415 0.99 -3.54 -14.38
N HIS A 416 2.01 -3.29 -13.55
CA HIS A 416 1.98 -3.47 -12.09
C HIS A 416 1.46 -4.85 -11.66
N GLY A 417 2.14 -5.90 -12.10
CA GLY A 417 1.85 -7.29 -11.74
C GLY A 417 2.98 -8.20 -12.17
N GLU A 418 3.09 -9.32 -11.48
CA GLU A 418 3.96 -10.41 -11.90
C GLU A 418 3.50 -10.96 -13.25
N GLU A 419 4.41 -11.51 -14.05
CA GLU A 419 4.13 -12.02 -15.39
C GLU A 419 2.97 -13.03 -15.39
N GLU A 420 2.91 -13.92 -14.38
CA GLU A 420 1.84 -14.90 -14.17
C GLU A 420 0.45 -14.28 -13.91
N GLN A 421 0.40 -13.01 -13.52
CA GLN A 421 -0.82 -12.25 -13.30
C GLN A 421 -1.15 -11.40 -14.53
N ALA A 422 -0.17 -10.69 -15.06
CA ALA A 422 -0.34 -9.72 -16.14
C ALA A 422 -0.70 -10.38 -17.48
N LEU A 423 -0.01 -11.46 -17.88
CA LEU A 423 -0.24 -12.08 -19.20
C LEU A 423 -1.63 -12.69 -19.36
N PRO A 424 -2.15 -13.49 -18.39
CA PRO A 424 -3.52 -14.01 -18.50
C PRO A 424 -4.58 -12.91 -18.47
N PHE A 425 -4.33 -11.81 -17.74
CA PHE A 425 -5.25 -10.66 -17.75
C PHE A 425 -5.23 -9.95 -19.10
N ALA A 426 -4.05 -9.73 -19.69
CA ALA A 426 -3.92 -9.16 -21.03
C ALA A 426 -4.66 -10.01 -22.10
N GLU A 427 -4.61 -11.36 -22.02
CA GLU A 427 -5.36 -12.23 -22.91
C GLU A 427 -6.87 -12.06 -22.79
N ARG A 428 -7.39 -11.95 -21.56
CA ARG A 428 -8.83 -11.72 -21.35
C ARG A 428 -9.26 -10.34 -21.87
N LEU A 429 -8.43 -9.32 -21.70
CA LEU A 429 -8.70 -7.98 -22.24
C LEU A 429 -8.70 -7.98 -23.78
N ARG A 430 -7.80 -8.72 -24.45
CA ARG A 430 -7.81 -8.91 -25.91
C ARG A 430 -9.10 -9.56 -26.38
N ALA A 431 -9.57 -10.59 -25.68
CA ALA A 431 -10.83 -11.24 -25.99
C ALA A 431 -12.05 -10.33 -25.78
N ALA A 432 -12.05 -9.56 -24.69
CA ALA A 432 -13.16 -8.65 -24.35
C ALA A 432 -13.21 -7.38 -25.23
N ARG A 433 -12.07 -6.91 -25.73
CA ARG A 433 -11.93 -5.69 -26.54
C ARG A 433 -11.09 -5.93 -27.80
N PRO A 434 -11.62 -6.67 -28.80
CA PRO A 434 -10.85 -7.12 -29.97
C PRO A 434 -10.36 -5.98 -30.89
N LYS A 435 -10.88 -4.76 -30.73
CA LYS A 435 -10.43 -3.58 -31.47
C LYS A 435 -9.24 -2.87 -30.80
N ALA A 436 -9.00 -3.14 -29.52
CA ALA A 436 -7.91 -2.52 -28.77
C ALA A 436 -6.61 -3.31 -28.94
N GLU A 437 -5.50 -2.60 -29.10
CA GLU A 437 -4.16 -3.17 -28.99
C GLU A 437 -3.83 -3.36 -27.49
N VAL A 438 -3.67 -4.60 -27.02
CA VAL A 438 -3.36 -4.88 -25.61
C VAL A 438 -1.90 -5.29 -25.47
N ILE A 439 -1.14 -4.52 -24.70
CA ILE A 439 0.30 -4.61 -24.50
C ILE A 439 0.59 -4.89 -23.02
N ALA A 440 1.41 -5.89 -22.72
CA ALA A 440 2.08 -6.04 -21.43
C ALA A 440 3.54 -5.59 -21.62
N PRO A 441 3.88 -4.34 -21.27
CA PRO A 441 5.19 -3.77 -21.62
C PRO A 441 6.30 -4.35 -20.74
N HIS A 442 7.48 -4.52 -21.33
CA HIS A 442 8.72 -4.79 -20.60
C HIS A 442 9.34 -3.49 -20.07
N TYR A 443 10.29 -3.66 -19.17
CA TYR A 443 11.05 -2.54 -18.63
C TYR A 443 11.77 -1.75 -19.75
N ARG A 444 11.55 -0.44 -19.79
CA ARG A 444 12.04 0.52 -20.79
C ARG A 444 11.39 0.43 -22.19
N ASP A 445 10.31 -0.32 -22.35
CA ASP A 445 9.55 -0.22 -23.59
C ASP A 445 8.96 1.19 -23.75
N SER A 446 8.90 1.66 -24.99
CA SER A 446 8.24 2.92 -25.35
C SER A 446 7.23 2.70 -26.45
N VAL A 447 6.10 3.37 -26.36
CA VAL A 447 4.99 3.25 -27.31
C VAL A 447 4.45 4.63 -27.66
N THR A 448 4.21 4.87 -28.94
CA THR A 448 3.50 6.08 -29.42
C THR A 448 1.99 5.86 -29.33
N LEU A 449 1.25 6.84 -28.78
CA LEU A 449 -0.21 6.83 -28.61
C LEU A 449 -0.94 7.33 -29.86
#